data_d7e2b70914e2b9538559bf24ee57c78a
#
_entry.id   d7e2b70914e2b9538559bf24ee57c78a
#
_cell.length_a   1.000
_cell.length_b   1.000
_cell.length_c   1.000
_cell.angle_alpha   90.00
_cell.angle_beta   90.00
_cell.angle_gamma   90.00
#
_symmetry.space_group_name_H-M   'P 1'
#
loop_
_entity.id
_entity.type
_entity.pdbx_description
1 polymer ?
#
loop_
_entity_poly.entity_id
_entity_poly.type
_entity_poly.pdbx_seq_one_letter_code
_entity_poly.pdbx_strand_id
1 'polypeptide(L)'
;MFIKTLRLLSSSVGCTLIGAAVTTSCSNDDLLQNARESHRVVEDSMTFSGVSQEEVPTRTIIYDHTKGSGASVIWRNTDKILVKDNAGQWRQSATATFPIASKKSNAVFTVAGSYTSPTHAVVYTNKGLIGSQPQVEIKKVQTQTAPNNFDHAGESGDCGVATAQKVGSDYKFTLEHKASFICLIPRSSNTYVQHSKITKIEISSEDDIAGVYNIASDGTLTLASGGSKTITLTTGSGFAIDNTTADMSKNASYAVIAPGRHSLRIRYWLRNTADNPKGPIDGTVTKYVTLTFVPGSIHDVTANLSINDYGGTNYYMWDAKANYWSGHEWNSADPWQPTKFLTTSSTNYPKPGSDSYTPNRTAAGSLEASTSHFAALPNANEMAWYVLKGDPHYDADELWSTMGYLYKGGMWFKKKANIAGFTDSHHPDNASTDLRNTYTRVAKAASLQLPVITEMNQYFYLPFSGYYSTGSNNYKFQTAGLTGYYWTSSAVPSNQTGSYALTINKGLAALQEASPSNGLIVRPFE
;
A
#
# COMPACT_ATOMS: atom_id res chain seq x y z
N MET A 1 -13.25 -1.20 -45.89
CA MET A 1 -12.65 -1.83 -47.07
C MET A 1 -11.48 -2.69 -46.62
N PHE A 2 -11.56 -3.96 -46.89
CA PHE A 2 -10.62 -5.07 -46.67
C PHE A 2 -10.39 -5.60 -45.23
N ILE A 3 -11.17 -6.64 -44.99
CA ILE A 3 -11.02 -7.77 -44.08
C ILE A 3 -9.89 -8.69 -44.60
N LYS A 4 -9.02 -9.20 -43.70
CA LYS A 4 -8.32 -10.46 -43.95
C LYS A 4 -8.31 -11.35 -42.72
N THR A 5 -9.12 -12.38 -42.82
CA THR A 5 -9.19 -13.61 -42.03
C THR A 5 -7.98 -14.50 -42.35
N LEU A 6 -7.41 -15.16 -41.35
CA LEU A 6 -6.54 -16.32 -41.59
C LEU A 6 -6.96 -17.48 -40.70
N ARG A 7 -7.12 -18.64 -41.38
CA ARG A 7 -7.69 -19.89 -40.90
C ARG A 7 -6.66 -20.77 -40.20
N LEU A 8 -7.16 -21.52 -39.21
CA LEU A 8 -6.52 -22.72 -38.64
C LEU A 8 -6.30 -23.81 -39.68
N LEU A 9 -5.19 -24.53 -39.55
CA LEU A 9 -4.98 -25.86 -40.14
C LEU A 9 -4.61 -26.83 -39.01
N SER A 10 -5.51 -27.80 -38.83
CA SER A 10 -5.31 -29.01 -38.05
C SER A 10 -4.66 -30.07 -38.94
N SER A 11 -3.68 -30.80 -38.47
CA SER A 11 -3.25 -32.07 -39.06
C SER A 11 -3.16 -33.15 -37.99
N SER A 12 -4.07 -34.07 -38.12
CA SER A 12 -4.10 -35.38 -37.48
C SER A 12 -3.18 -36.34 -38.23
N VAL A 13 -2.38 -37.11 -37.53
CA VAL A 13 -1.77 -38.34 -38.10
C VAL A 13 -2.02 -39.48 -37.14
N GLY A 14 -2.53 -40.53 -37.73
CA GLY A 14 -3.13 -41.66 -37.11
C GLY A 14 -2.16 -42.73 -36.60
N CYS A 15 -2.75 -43.54 -35.80
CA CYS A 15 -2.24 -44.70 -35.13
C CYS A 15 -2.23 -45.94 -36.05
N THR A 16 -1.20 -46.75 -35.98
CA THR A 16 -1.26 -48.11 -36.48
C THR A 16 -0.76 -49.09 -35.41
N LEU A 17 -1.67 -49.94 -34.96
CA LEU A 17 -1.42 -51.10 -34.14
C LEU A 17 -0.87 -52.22 -35.02
N ILE A 18 0.16 -52.94 -34.58
CA ILE A 18 0.46 -54.30 -35.00
C ILE A 18 0.69 -55.15 -33.75
N GLY A 19 -0.18 -56.12 -33.55
CA GLY A 19 -0.03 -57.16 -32.58
C GLY A 19 0.70 -58.37 -33.17
N ALA A 20 1.44 -59.07 -32.33
CA ALA A 20 1.83 -60.46 -32.60
C ALA A 20 1.92 -61.20 -31.27
N ALA A 21 1.22 -62.31 -31.22
CA ALA A 21 1.19 -63.28 -30.16
C ALA A 21 2.15 -64.44 -30.46
N VAL A 22 2.34 -65.28 -29.42
CA VAL A 22 2.75 -66.70 -29.46
C VAL A 22 4.20 -66.93 -29.11
N THR A 23 4.63 -67.89 -28.30
CA THR A 23 4.17 -69.16 -27.81
C THR A 23 5.07 -69.62 -26.67
N THR A 24 4.53 -70.52 -25.85
CA THR A 24 5.15 -71.26 -24.76
C THR A 24 6.25 -72.21 -25.24
N SER A 25 7.33 -72.33 -24.42
CA SER A 25 8.04 -73.60 -24.28
C SER A 25 8.71 -73.66 -22.92
N CYS A 26 8.42 -74.73 -22.18
CA CYS A 26 9.09 -75.11 -20.94
C CYS A 26 10.45 -75.76 -21.26
N SER A 27 11.46 -75.48 -20.45
CA SER A 27 12.49 -76.46 -20.07
C SER A 27 13.14 -76.03 -18.77
N ASN A 28 13.16 -77.00 -17.82
CA ASN A 28 13.92 -76.93 -16.56
C ASN A 28 15.42 -76.90 -16.86
N ASP A 29 16.14 -76.09 -16.11
CA ASP A 29 17.45 -76.48 -15.58
C ASP A 29 17.81 -75.65 -14.34
N ASP A 30 18.15 -76.36 -13.29
CA ASP A 30 18.64 -75.88 -12.02
C ASP A 30 19.97 -75.12 -12.18
N LEU A 31 20.03 -73.86 -11.77
CA LEU A 31 21.28 -73.24 -11.27
C LEU A 31 20.97 -72.33 -10.09
N LEU A 32 21.44 -72.73 -8.93
CA LEU A 32 21.56 -71.95 -7.72
C LEU A 32 22.28 -70.64 -8.02
N GLN A 33 21.56 -69.54 -8.11
CA GLN A 33 22.14 -68.20 -7.99
C GLN A 33 21.58 -67.49 -6.74
N ASN A 34 22.50 -67.20 -5.83
CA ASN A 34 22.29 -66.40 -4.63
C ASN A 34 21.46 -65.14 -4.97
N ALA A 35 20.20 -65.17 -4.59
CA ALA A 35 19.40 -63.97 -4.48
C ALA A 35 20.05 -63.14 -3.34
N ARG A 36 20.76 -62.08 -3.72
CA ARG A 36 21.02 -60.97 -2.80
C ARG A 36 19.64 -60.39 -2.49
N GLU A 37 19.11 -60.74 -1.32
CA GLU A 37 18.06 -59.96 -0.68
C GLU A 37 18.56 -58.52 -0.59
N SER A 38 17.98 -57.63 -1.40
CA SER A 38 18.04 -56.21 -1.13
C SER A 38 17.30 -56.02 0.19
N HIS A 39 18.05 -55.94 1.28
CA HIS A 39 17.51 -55.40 2.51
C HIS A 39 16.96 -54.00 2.19
N ARG A 40 15.64 -53.92 2.00
CA ARG A 40 14.94 -52.67 2.21
C ARG A 40 15.23 -52.32 3.68
N VAL A 41 16.15 -51.37 3.90
CA VAL A 41 16.31 -50.72 5.19
C VAL A 41 14.97 -50.07 5.45
N VAL A 42 14.16 -50.70 6.30
CA VAL A 42 12.99 -50.04 6.87
C VAL A 42 13.59 -48.94 7.75
N GLU A 43 13.64 -47.71 7.26
CA GLU A 43 14.04 -46.59 8.10
C GLU A 43 13.06 -46.56 9.28
N ASP A 44 13.59 -46.71 10.50
CA ASP A 44 12.81 -46.54 11.72
C ASP A 44 12.12 -45.17 11.64
N SER A 45 10.82 -45.15 11.81
CA SER A 45 10.04 -43.91 11.80
C SER A 45 9.46 -43.64 13.18
N MET A 46 9.46 -42.38 13.57
CA MET A 46 8.98 -41.92 14.88
C MET A 46 7.81 -40.98 14.74
N THR A 47 6.90 -41.03 15.71
CA THR A 47 5.70 -40.15 15.75
C THR A 47 5.95 -38.95 16.63
N PHE A 48 5.61 -37.76 16.06
CA PHE A 48 5.64 -36.48 16.74
C PHE A 48 4.25 -35.87 16.75
N SER A 49 3.70 -35.57 17.92
CA SER A 49 2.37 -35.00 18.08
C SER A 49 2.47 -33.52 18.47
N GLY A 50 1.99 -32.65 17.59
CA GLY A 50 1.80 -31.24 17.87
C GLY A 50 0.50 -31.03 18.66
N VAL A 51 0.60 -30.61 19.91
CA VAL A 51 -0.54 -30.35 20.81
C VAL A 51 -0.61 -28.86 21.08
N SER A 52 -1.81 -28.24 21.02
CA SER A 52 -2.00 -26.89 21.57
C SER A 52 -2.44 -26.96 23.02
N GLN A 53 -1.88 -26.11 23.85
CA GLN A 53 -2.54 -25.70 25.08
C GLN A 53 -3.63 -24.67 24.72
N GLU A 54 -4.75 -24.66 25.44
CA GLU A 54 -5.93 -23.84 25.14
C GLU A 54 -5.64 -22.32 25.13
N GLU A 55 -4.48 -21.86 25.60
CA GLU A 55 -4.13 -20.44 25.72
C GLU A 55 -2.87 -20.00 24.92
N VAL A 56 -2.18 -20.91 24.20
CA VAL A 56 -1.01 -20.54 23.39
C VAL A 56 -1.20 -21.01 21.94
N PRO A 57 -1.26 -20.09 20.96
CA PRO A 57 -1.50 -20.43 19.57
C PRO A 57 -0.28 -21.15 18.96
N THR A 58 -0.49 -22.38 18.46
CA THR A 58 0.53 -23.12 17.71
C THR A 58 -0.07 -23.63 16.43
N ARG A 59 0.16 -22.97 15.22
CA ARG A 59 -0.26 -23.61 13.94
C ARG A 59 -0.39 -22.65 12.77
N THR A 60 -0.85 -23.12 11.59
CA THR A 60 -0.69 -22.53 10.25
C THR A 60 -1.90 -21.79 9.72
N ILE A 61 -3.09 -22.04 10.30
CA ILE A 61 -4.30 -21.23 10.10
C ILE A 61 -4.59 -20.50 11.41
N ILE A 62 -4.64 -19.20 11.35
CA ILE A 62 -5.01 -18.32 12.46
C ILE A 62 -6.50 -17.97 12.31
N TYR A 63 -7.31 -18.28 13.32
CA TYR A 63 -8.76 -18.03 13.30
C TYR A 63 -9.26 -17.56 14.67
N ASP A 64 -10.53 -17.14 14.75
CA ASP A 64 -11.17 -16.63 15.96
C ASP A 64 -10.42 -15.47 16.64
N HIS A 65 -9.65 -14.71 15.84
CA HIS A 65 -9.03 -13.50 16.35
C HIS A 65 -10.09 -12.43 16.63
N THR A 66 -10.00 -11.84 17.82
CA THR A 66 -10.77 -10.65 18.19
C THR A 66 -9.80 -9.53 18.58
N LYS A 67 -10.15 -8.29 18.23
CA LYS A 67 -9.30 -7.13 18.49
C LYS A 67 -8.86 -7.05 19.96
N GLY A 68 -7.55 -6.94 20.18
CA GLY A 68 -6.92 -6.86 21.50
C GLY A 68 -6.77 -8.19 22.22
N SER A 69 -7.06 -9.32 21.57
CA SER A 69 -6.87 -10.66 22.11
C SER A 69 -5.97 -11.51 21.21
N GLY A 70 -5.63 -12.69 21.68
CA GLY A 70 -4.96 -13.72 20.86
C GLY A 70 -5.91 -14.31 19.81
N ALA A 71 -5.44 -15.31 19.10
CA ALA A 71 -6.19 -16.06 18.12
C ALA A 71 -5.95 -17.55 18.31
N SER A 72 -6.92 -18.37 17.92
CA SER A 72 -6.75 -19.82 17.82
C SER A 72 -6.00 -20.19 16.54
N VAL A 73 -5.22 -21.26 16.57
CA VAL A 73 -4.44 -21.70 15.40
C VAL A 73 -4.60 -23.20 15.20
N ILE A 74 -4.72 -23.66 13.96
CA ILE A 74 -4.89 -25.08 13.60
C ILE A 74 -3.92 -25.51 12.49
N TRP A 75 -3.58 -26.79 12.44
CA TRP A 75 -2.78 -27.41 11.40
C TRP A 75 -3.59 -27.65 10.12
N ARG A 76 -2.87 -27.65 8.97
CA ARG A 76 -3.38 -28.16 7.69
C ARG A 76 -2.88 -29.59 7.45
N ASN A 77 -3.63 -30.35 6.67
CA ASN A 77 -3.20 -31.68 6.22
C ASN A 77 -1.98 -31.64 5.28
N THR A 78 -1.61 -30.48 4.77
CA THR A 78 -0.42 -30.27 3.94
C THR A 78 0.82 -29.89 4.75
N ASP A 79 0.66 -29.57 6.03
CA ASP A 79 1.76 -29.10 6.86
C ASP A 79 2.80 -30.21 7.11
N LYS A 80 4.05 -29.78 7.22
CA LYS A 80 5.20 -30.61 7.56
C LYS A 80 6.05 -29.90 8.61
N ILE A 81 6.78 -30.68 9.38
CA ILE A 81 7.76 -30.18 10.34
C ILE A 81 9.16 -30.69 10.00
N LEU A 82 10.16 -30.02 10.49
CA LEU A 82 11.54 -30.45 10.52
C LEU A 82 11.86 -30.89 11.95
N VAL A 83 12.45 -32.06 12.13
CA VAL A 83 12.88 -32.57 13.42
C VAL A 83 14.36 -32.91 13.36
N LYS A 84 15.12 -32.54 14.36
CA LYS A 84 16.56 -32.86 14.46
C LYS A 84 16.74 -34.24 15.06
N ASP A 85 17.34 -35.17 14.31
CA ASP A 85 17.57 -36.54 14.73
C ASP A 85 18.75 -36.66 15.74
N ASN A 86 19.04 -37.89 16.22
CA ASN A 86 20.16 -38.16 17.14
C ASN A 86 21.53 -37.81 16.54
N ALA A 87 21.68 -37.87 15.22
CA ALA A 87 22.91 -37.50 14.52
C ALA A 87 23.03 -35.98 14.31
N GLY A 88 22.06 -35.20 14.80
CA GLY A 88 22.04 -33.74 14.64
C GLY A 88 21.61 -33.29 13.25
N GLN A 89 21.03 -34.18 12.43
CA GLN A 89 20.54 -33.87 11.08
C GLN A 89 19.05 -33.51 11.12
N TRP A 90 18.67 -32.49 10.39
CA TRP A 90 17.26 -32.13 10.20
C TRP A 90 16.59 -33.11 9.25
N ARG A 91 15.45 -33.68 9.66
CA ARG A 91 14.60 -34.57 8.89
C ARG A 91 13.22 -33.95 8.70
N GLN A 92 12.73 -33.98 7.47
CA GLN A 92 11.39 -33.52 7.18
C GLN A 92 10.37 -34.65 7.41
N SER A 93 9.24 -34.30 8.04
CA SER A 93 8.14 -35.24 8.26
C SER A 93 7.35 -35.53 6.98
N ALA A 94 6.58 -36.61 7.02
CA ALA A 94 5.39 -36.73 6.18
C ALA A 94 4.40 -35.57 6.48
N THR A 95 3.37 -35.43 5.67
CA THR A 95 2.29 -34.44 5.91
C THR A 95 1.51 -34.77 7.15
N ALA A 96 0.94 -33.73 7.78
CA ALA A 96 0.14 -33.84 9.00
C ALA A 96 -1.04 -34.80 8.84
N THR A 97 -1.26 -35.66 9.83
CA THR A 97 -2.47 -36.50 9.98
C THR A 97 -3.21 -36.10 11.25
N PHE A 98 -4.52 -36.34 11.30
CA PHE A 98 -5.36 -35.94 12.41
C PHE A 98 -6.04 -37.17 13.02
N PRO A 99 -5.72 -37.56 14.26
CA PRO A 99 -6.38 -38.69 14.94
C PRO A 99 -7.90 -38.48 15.05
N ILE A 100 -8.33 -37.23 15.18
CA ILE A 100 -9.74 -36.82 15.14
C ILE A 100 -9.86 -35.74 14.07
N ALA A 101 -10.52 -36.03 12.97
CA ALA A 101 -10.60 -35.16 11.79
C ALA A 101 -11.14 -33.75 12.09
N SER A 102 -12.03 -33.60 13.06
CA SER A 102 -12.59 -32.31 13.50
C SER A 102 -11.66 -31.53 14.45
N LYS A 103 -10.69 -32.17 15.09
CA LYS A 103 -9.74 -31.56 16.05
C LYS A 103 -8.41 -31.28 15.38
N LYS A 104 -8.38 -30.35 14.43
CA LYS A 104 -7.16 -29.92 13.72
C LYS A 104 -6.14 -29.24 14.66
N SER A 105 -6.47 -29.06 15.91
CA SER A 105 -5.58 -28.61 16.97
C SER A 105 -4.52 -29.66 17.34
N ASN A 106 -4.69 -30.92 17.06
CA ASN A 106 -3.74 -31.97 17.32
C ASN A 106 -3.36 -32.64 16.01
N ALA A 107 -2.15 -32.40 15.54
CA ALA A 107 -1.61 -33.04 14.35
C ALA A 107 -0.53 -34.06 14.73
N VAL A 108 -0.44 -35.11 13.94
CA VAL A 108 0.56 -36.16 14.09
C VAL A 108 1.43 -36.18 12.84
N PHE A 109 2.75 -36.22 13.05
CA PHE A 109 3.76 -36.19 12.00
C PHE A 109 4.66 -37.43 12.16
N THR A 110 4.82 -38.19 11.09
CA THR A 110 5.75 -39.30 11.01
C THR A 110 7.07 -38.81 10.41
N VAL A 111 8.17 -39.07 11.11
CA VAL A 111 9.52 -38.61 10.72
C VAL A 111 10.44 -39.80 10.65
N ALA A 112 11.09 -40.02 9.50
CA ALA A 112 12.11 -41.07 9.36
C ALA A 112 13.42 -40.66 10.06
N GLY A 113 14.10 -41.62 10.71
CA GLY A 113 15.35 -41.37 11.41
C GLY A 113 15.40 -42.00 12.81
N SER A 114 16.51 -41.81 13.50
CA SER A 114 16.71 -42.33 14.85
C SER A 114 16.44 -41.28 15.91
N TYR A 115 15.51 -41.57 16.82
CA TYR A 115 15.01 -40.66 17.87
C TYR A 115 14.96 -41.40 19.20
N THR A 116 16.06 -41.37 19.96
CA THR A 116 16.17 -42.04 21.26
C THR A 116 16.37 -41.06 22.42
N SER A 117 16.83 -39.84 22.12
CA SER A 117 17.06 -38.78 23.12
C SER A 117 15.74 -38.35 23.79
N PRO A 118 15.80 -37.87 25.05
CA PRO A 118 14.60 -37.37 25.74
C PRO A 118 13.91 -36.19 25.03
N THR A 119 14.68 -35.42 24.25
CA THR A 119 14.21 -34.22 23.56
C THR A 119 14.76 -34.12 22.17
N HIS A 120 13.97 -33.50 21.26
CA HIS A 120 14.39 -33.16 19.90
C HIS A 120 13.89 -31.76 19.50
N ALA A 121 14.74 -31.01 18.81
CA ALA A 121 14.36 -29.72 18.27
C ALA A 121 13.39 -29.91 17.09
N VAL A 122 12.36 -29.10 17.05
CA VAL A 122 11.32 -29.05 16.00
C VAL A 122 11.24 -27.66 15.41
N VAL A 123 11.10 -27.57 14.08
CA VAL A 123 10.87 -26.33 13.36
C VAL A 123 9.71 -26.53 12.39
N TYR A 124 8.79 -25.58 12.38
CA TYR A 124 7.77 -25.40 11.36
C TYR A 124 8.13 -24.22 10.45
N THR A 125 8.00 -24.38 9.14
CA THR A 125 8.32 -23.36 8.15
C THR A 125 7.70 -23.67 6.78
N ASN A 126 7.42 -22.63 6.00
CA ASN A 126 6.94 -22.75 4.61
C ASN A 126 8.05 -23.00 3.58
N LYS A 127 9.33 -22.82 3.95
CA LYS A 127 10.45 -22.93 3.00
C LYS A 127 11.26 -24.22 3.16
N GLY A 128 11.43 -24.71 4.40
CA GLY A 128 12.20 -25.92 4.67
C GLY A 128 13.69 -25.64 4.91
N LEU A 129 14.56 -26.54 4.41
CA LEU A 129 16.02 -26.50 4.60
C LEU A 129 16.72 -25.93 3.37
N ILE A 130 17.71 -25.09 3.61
CA ILE A 130 18.74 -24.73 2.62
C ILE A 130 20.09 -25.19 3.20
N GLY A 131 20.66 -26.23 2.60
CA GLY A 131 21.77 -26.96 3.22
C GLY A 131 21.31 -27.61 4.52
N SER A 132 21.94 -27.26 5.63
CA SER A 132 21.57 -27.73 6.99
C SER A 132 20.79 -26.68 7.81
N GLN A 133 20.44 -25.55 7.23
CA GLN A 133 19.82 -24.41 7.92
C GLN A 133 18.32 -24.35 7.63
N PRO A 134 17.42 -24.43 8.64
CA PRO A 134 16.02 -24.12 8.48
C PRO A 134 15.83 -22.65 8.09
N GLN A 135 14.99 -22.41 7.08
CA GLN A 135 14.66 -21.06 6.61
C GLN A 135 13.16 -20.88 6.49
N VAL A 136 12.70 -19.65 6.65
CA VAL A 136 11.33 -19.20 6.37
C VAL A 136 11.35 -18.12 5.31
N GLU A 137 10.33 -18.08 4.46
CA GLU A 137 10.10 -16.98 3.54
C GLU A 137 8.87 -16.18 3.96
N ILE A 138 9.08 -15.01 4.55
CA ILE A 138 8.02 -14.01 4.72
C ILE A 138 7.80 -13.39 3.34
N LYS A 139 6.65 -13.72 2.73
CA LYS A 139 6.36 -13.32 1.35
C LYS A 139 6.09 -11.82 1.25
N LYS A 140 6.69 -11.18 0.26
CA LYS A 140 6.41 -9.77 -0.09
C LYS A 140 5.07 -9.56 -0.79
N VAL A 141 4.46 -10.62 -1.33
CA VAL A 141 3.10 -10.62 -1.87
C VAL A 141 2.30 -11.68 -1.12
N GLN A 142 1.24 -11.25 -0.46
CA GLN A 142 0.35 -12.10 0.32
C GLN A 142 -1.08 -11.90 -0.20
N THR A 143 -1.94 -12.92 -0.06
CA THR A 143 -3.32 -12.87 -0.57
C THR A 143 -4.30 -13.32 0.50
N GLN A 144 -5.29 -12.48 0.77
CA GLN A 144 -6.43 -12.77 1.63
C GLN A 144 -7.71 -12.71 0.82
N THR A 145 -8.54 -13.76 0.85
CA THR A 145 -9.71 -13.89 -0.01
C THR A 145 -11.02 -13.43 0.63
N ALA A 146 -11.07 -13.36 1.96
CA ALA A 146 -12.24 -12.93 2.72
C ALA A 146 -11.84 -12.07 3.92
N PRO A 147 -12.67 -11.09 4.33
CA PRO A 147 -12.44 -10.33 5.56
C PRO A 147 -12.32 -11.25 6.78
N ASN A 148 -11.53 -10.82 7.75
CA ASN A 148 -11.31 -11.54 9.01
C ASN A 148 -10.91 -13.02 8.83
N ASN A 149 -10.18 -13.33 7.76
CA ASN A 149 -9.69 -14.67 7.46
C ASN A 149 -8.17 -14.65 7.30
N PHE A 150 -7.45 -15.41 8.13
CA PHE A 150 -6.00 -15.49 8.09
C PHE A 150 -5.52 -16.91 7.74
N ASP A 151 -6.24 -17.60 6.88
CA ASP A 151 -5.86 -18.94 6.39
C ASP A 151 -4.51 -18.99 5.69
N HIS A 152 -4.08 -17.86 5.13
CA HIS A 152 -2.82 -17.76 4.39
C HIS A 152 -1.58 -17.56 5.27
N ALA A 153 -1.69 -17.55 6.62
CA ALA A 153 -0.57 -17.23 7.51
C ALA A 153 0.65 -18.13 7.27
N GLY A 154 0.47 -19.46 7.27
CA GLY A 154 1.55 -20.42 7.03
C GLY A 154 2.19 -20.23 5.66
N GLU A 155 1.38 -20.07 4.61
CA GLU A 155 1.89 -19.84 3.26
C GLU A 155 2.63 -18.50 3.13
N SER A 156 2.20 -17.50 3.87
CA SER A 156 2.77 -16.14 3.84
C SER A 156 4.04 -15.97 4.65
N GLY A 157 4.44 -16.98 5.45
CA GLY A 157 5.72 -16.95 6.16
C GLY A 157 5.61 -17.09 7.67
N ASP A 158 4.49 -17.62 8.18
CA ASP A 158 4.47 -18.04 9.57
C ASP A 158 5.46 -19.19 9.79
N CYS A 159 6.15 -19.16 10.93
CA CYS A 159 7.12 -20.17 11.34
C CYS A 159 7.16 -20.28 12.86
N GLY A 160 7.64 -21.41 13.32
CA GLY A 160 7.78 -21.64 14.76
C GLY A 160 8.84 -22.67 15.12
N VAL A 161 9.26 -22.64 16.37
CA VAL A 161 10.20 -23.60 16.95
C VAL A 161 9.59 -24.28 18.16
N ALA A 162 10.06 -25.48 18.46
CA ALA A 162 9.69 -26.22 19.66
C ALA A 162 10.81 -27.17 20.10
N THR A 163 10.74 -27.62 21.35
CA THR A 163 11.45 -28.76 21.85
C THR A 163 10.45 -29.89 22.13
N ALA A 164 10.47 -30.91 21.28
CA ALA A 164 9.65 -32.09 21.49
C ALA A 164 10.17 -32.92 22.68
N GLN A 165 9.27 -33.35 23.55
CA GLN A 165 9.55 -34.16 24.75
C GLN A 165 9.07 -35.59 24.52
N LYS A 166 9.85 -36.59 24.94
CA LYS A 166 9.47 -37.99 24.84
C LYS A 166 8.36 -38.33 25.84
N VAL A 167 7.28 -38.93 25.35
CA VAL A 167 6.12 -39.36 26.13
C VAL A 167 5.74 -40.77 25.69
N GLY A 168 6.14 -41.79 26.48
CA GLY A 168 5.98 -43.19 26.07
C GLY A 168 6.87 -43.53 24.88
N SER A 169 6.24 -44.05 23.81
CA SER A 169 6.89 -44.35 22.53
C SER A 169 7.01 -43.16 21.61
N ASP A 170 6.30 -42.07 21.86
CA ASP A 170 6.13 -40.93 20.95
C ASP A 170 6.72 -39.64 21.53
N TYR A 171 6.72 -38.58 20.73
CA TYR A 171 7.12 -37.23 21.15
C TYR A 171 5.94 -36.25 21.06
N LYS A 172 5.87 -35.32 22.02
CA LYS A 172 4.90 -34.23 22.05
C LYS A 172 5.61 -32.88 22.04
N PHE A 173 5.05 -31.91 21.35
CA PHE A 173 5.58 -30.54 21.29
C PHE A 173 4.48 -29.49 21.16
N THR A 174 4.81 -28.27 21.56
CA THR A 174 4.01 -27.06 21.33
C THR A 174 4.91 -26.05 20.64
N LEU A 175 4.47 -25.54 19.46
CA LEU A 175 5.22 -24.55 18.72
C LEU A 175 5.11 -23.17 19.38
N GLU A 176 6.20 -22.43 19.35
CA GLU A 176 6.25 -20.99 19.58
C GLU A 176 6.42 -20.29 18.24
N HIS A 177 5.44 -19.47 17.84
CA HIS A 177 5.53 -18.70 16.60
C HIS A 177 6.64 -17.66 16.68
N LYS A 178 7.37 -17.47 15.59
CA LYS A 178 8.54 -16.58 15.52
C LYS A 178 8.42 -15.48 14.46
N ALA A 179 7.50 -15.59 13.50
CA ALA A 179 7.05 -14.45 12.71
C ALA A 179 6.15 -13.53 13.55
N SER A 180 5.89 -12.33 13.06
CA SER A 180 4.92 -11.42 13.66
C SER A 180 3.78 -11.17 12.68
N PHE A 181 2.65 -10.67 13.20
CA PHE A 181 1.45 -10.49 12.41
C PHE A 181 0.88 -9.09 12.61
N ILE A 182 0.33 -8.51 11.54
CA ILE A 182 -0.43 -7.26 11.60
C ILE A 182 -1.87 -7.55 11.19
N CYS A 183 -2.83 -7.03 11.97
CA CYS A 183 -4.25 -7.01 11.64
C CYS A 183 -4.68 -5.57 11.39
N LEU A 184 -5.05 -5.25 10.17
CA LEU A 184 -5.50 -3.93 9.74
C LEU A 184 -7.01 -3.88 9.77
N ILE A 185 -7.59 -2.96 10.57
CA ILE A 185 -9.04 -2.83 10.81
C ILE A 185 -9.47 -1.42 10.38
N PRO A 186 -9.66 -1.20 9.06
CA PRO A 186 -10.04 0.12 8.54
C PRO A 186 -11.52 0.41 8.75
N ARG A 187 -11.85 1.73 8.80
CA ARG A 187 -13.19 2.28 8.86
C ARG A 187 -13.23 3.64 8.17
N SER A 188 -14.41 4.11 7.81
CA SER A 188 -14.57 5.48 7.33
C SER A 188 -15.99 5.99 7.55
N SER A 189 -16.10 7.23 8.02
CA SER A 189 -17.38 7.99 8.01
C SER A 189 -17.52 8.89 6.78
N ASN A 190 -16.50 8.92 5.90
CA ASN A 190 -16.50 9.75 4.71
C ASN A 190 -17.36 9.09 3.61
N THR A 191 -18.39 9.78 3.14
CA THR A 191 -19.37 9.25 2.18
C THR A 191 -18.76 8.86 0.84
N TYR A 192 -17.70 9.54 0.38
CA TYR A 192 -16.99 9.16 -0.85
C TYR A 192 -16.28 7.82 -0.70
N VAL A 193 -15.65 7.58 0.46
CA VAL A 193 -14.93 6.34 0.73
C VAL A 193 -15.89 5.16 0.93
N GLN A 194 -17.07 5.38 1.52
CA GLN A 194 -18.05 4.31 1.79
C GLN A 194 -18.58 3.60 0.54
N HIS A 195 -18.40 4.16 -0.65
CA HIS A 195 -18.73 3.50 -1.93
C HIS A 195 -17.55 2.74 -2.54
N SER A 196 -16.48 2.56 -1.77
CA SER A 196 -15.25 1.94 -2.25
C SER A 196 -15.06 0.52 -1.72
N LYS A 197 -14.19 -0.23 -2.42
CA LYS A 197 -13.64 -1.50 -1.95
C LYS A 197 -12.13 -1.40 -1.80
N ILE A 198 -11.59 -1.99 -0.75
CA ILE A 198 -10.15 -2.15 -0.56
C ILE A 198 -9.70 -3.30 -1.45
N THR A 199 -8.95 -3.02 -2.51
CA THR A 199 -8.48 -4.02 -3.49
C THR A 199 -7.10 -4.58 -3.16
N LYS A 200 -6.27 -3.79 -2.49
CA LYS A 200 -5.00 -4.19 -1.92
C LYS A 200 -4.57 -3.25 -0.80
N ILE A 201 -3.66 -3.71 0.03
CA ILE A 201 -2.99 -2.90 1.04
C ILE A 201 -1.49 -3.04 0.83
N GLU A 202 -0.78 -1.92 0.74
CA GLU A 202 0.65 -1.87 0.60
C GLU A 202 1.27 -1.36 1.90
N ILE A 203 2.10 -2.18 2.52
CA ILE A 203 2.76 -1.91 3.80
C ILE A 203 4.25 -1.71 3.48
N SER A 204 4.77 -0.51 3.66
CA SER A 204 6.16 -0.18 3.39
C SER A 204 6.88 0.29 4.65
N SER A 205 8.16 -0.02 4.76
CA SER A 205 9.06 0.40 5.84
C SER A 205 10.39 0.90 5.27
N GLU A 206 11.22 1.51 6.09
CA GLU A 206 12.63 1.78 5.74
C GLU A 206 13.51 0.54 5.96
N ASP A 207 13.06 -0.44 6.74
CA ASP A 207 13.72 -1.70 7.00
C ASP A 207 13.13 -2.84 6.16
N ASP A 208 13.85 -3.96 6.04
CA ASP A 208 13.36 -5.16 5.39
C ASP A 208 12.33 -5.85 6.29
N ILE A 209 11.07 -5.87 5.86
CA ILE A 209 9.93 -6.45 6.57
C ILE A 209 9.45 -7.78 5.99
N ALA A 210 10.01 -8.20 4.85
CA ALA A 210 9.78 -9.48 4.20
C ALA A 210 11.08 -9.99 3.58
N GLY A 211 11.14 -11.28 3.23
CA GLY A 211 12.34 -11.91 2.66
C GLY A 211 12.53 -13.32 3.17
N VAL A 212 13.67 -13.90 2.88
CA VAL A 212 14.07 -15.21 3.38
C VAL A 212 14.94 -15.05 4.63
N TYR A 213 14.52 -15.67 5.72
CA TYR A 213 15.20 -15.60 7.02
C TYR A 213 15.71 -16.97 7.43
N ASN A 214 16.92 -17.03 7.99
CA ASN A 214 17.41 -18.19 8.74
C ASN A 214 16.68 -18.25 10.08
N ILE A 215 16.29 -19.45 10.50
CA ILE A 215 15.69 -19.73 11.81
C ILE A 215 16.78 -20.31 12.70
N ALA A 216 17.19 -19.58 13.73
CA ALA A 216 18.13 -20.08 14.74
C ALA A 216 17.46 -21.08 15.69
N SER A 217 18.24 -21.78 16.52
CA SER A 217 17.70 -22.76 17.45
C SER A 217 16.77 -22.19 18.53
N ASP A 218 16.91 -20.92 18.86
CA ASP A 218 16.03 -20.17 19.77
C ASP A 218 14.83 -19.52 19.02
N GLY A 219 14.79 -19.71 17.70
CA GLY A 219 13.77 -19.15 16.82
C GLY A 219 14.04 -17.72 16.33
N THR A 220 15.20 -17.13 16.66
CA THR A 220 15.59 -15.83 16.14
C THR A 220 15.65 -15.85 14.61
N LEU A 221 15.01 -14.88 13.97
CA LEU A 221 15.00 -14.72 12.52
C LEU A 221 16.10 -13.75 12.08
N THR A 222 16.97 -14.20 11.17
CA THR A 222 18.04 -13.36 10.59
C THR A 222 17.91 -13.37 9.08
N LEU A 223 17.80 -12.19 8.45
CA LEU A 223 17.66 -12.05 7.00
C LEU A 223 18.83 -12.73 6.28
N ALA A 224 18.51 -13.69 5.41
CA ALA A 224 19.48 -14.45 4.63
C ALA A 224 19.56 -13.95 3.18
N SER A 225 18.41 -13.65 2.57
CA SER A 225 18.35 -13.14 1.19
C SER A 225 16.98 -12.55 0.85
N GLY A 226 16.93 -11.83 -0.29
CA GLY A 226 15.67 -11.37 -0.87
C GLY A 226 14.89 -10.37 -0.01
N GLY A 227 15.60 -9.58 0.81
CA GLY A 227 14.99 -8.55 1.66
C GLY A 227 14.07 -7.62 0.87
N SER A 228 12.93 -7.29 1.45
CA SER A 228 11.94 -6.39 0.88
C SER A 228 11.42 -5.44 1.93
N LYS A 229 11.47 -4.16 1.60
CA LYS A 229 10.90 -3.06 2.40
C LYS A 229 9.39 -2.90 2.21
N THR A 230 8.75 -3.75 1.41
CA THR A 230 7.32 -3.64 1.12
C THR A 230 6.66 -5.02 1.11
N ILE A 231 5.50 -5.09 1.78
CA ILE A 231 4.54 -6.20 1.68
C ILE A 231 3.30 -5.68 0.97
N THR A 232 2.85 -6.40 -0.05
CA THR A 232 1.58 -6.16 -0.75
C THR A 232 0.58 -7.25 -0.37
N LEU A 233 -0.50 -6.88 0.31
CA LEU A 233 -1.62 -7.76 0.60
C LEU A 233 -2.72 -7.52 -0.43
N THR A 234 -3.07 -8.53 -1.22
CA THR A 234 -4.18 -8.49 -2.18
C THR A 234 -5.46 -9.05 -1.55
N THR A 235 -6.61 -8.44 -1.84
CA THR A 235 -7.90 -8.77 -1.20
C THR A 235 -8.92 -9.40 -2.16
N GLY A 236 -8.43 -10.05 -3.22
CA GLY A 236 -9.29 -10.73 -4.21
C GLY A 236 -10.27 -9.78 -4.89
N SER A 237 -11.57 -9.98 -4.67
CA SER A 237 -12.64 -9.13 -5.22
C SER A 237 -12.81 -7.78 -4.51
N GLY A 238 -12.00 -7.52 -3.48
CA GLY A 238 -12.02 -6.32 -2.65
C GLY A 238 -12.94 -6.43 -1.44
N PHE A 239 -12.53 -5.80 -0.32
CA PHE A 239 -13.31 -5.73 0.92
C PHE A 239 -14.03 -4.39 0.99
N ALA A 240 -15.32 -4.42 1.37
CA ALA A 240 -16.12 -3.20 1.51
C ALA A 240 -15.59 -2.31 2.64
N ILE A 241 -15.69 -1.00 2.47
CA ILE A 241 -15.41 0.00 3.48
C ILE A 241 -16.69 0.81 3.74
N ASP A 242 -17.68 0.17 4.35
CA ASP A 242 -19.01 0.73 4.66
C ASP A 242 -19.26 0.90 6.16
N ASN A 243 -18.25 0.64 6.99
CA ASN A 243 -18.30 0.71 8.44
C ASN A 243 -17.73 2.03 8.98
N THR A 244 -18.47 2.69 9.87
CA THR A 244 -18.02 3.93 10.55
C THR A 244 -17.21 3.64 11.82
N THR A 245 -17.35 2.45 12.37
CA THR A 245 -16.60 1.94 13.53
C THR A 245 -15.73 0.76 13.12
N ALA A 246 -14.70 0.45 13.90
CA ALA A 246 -13.87 -0.72 13.65
C ALA A 246 -14.70 -1.99 13.78
N ASP A 247 -14.77 -2.77 12.70
CA ASP A 247 -15.52 -4.02 12.60
C ASP A 247 -14.70 -5.03 11.79
N MET A 248 -14.19 -6.04 12.47
CA MET A 248 -13.31 -7.03 11.87
C MET A 248 -14.01 -7.85 10.79
N SER A 249 -15.31 -8.15 10.98
CA SER A 249 -16.10 -8.95 10.04
C SER A 249 -16.27 -8.29 8.67
N LYS A 250 -16.12 -6.97 8.60
CA LYS A 250 -16.28 -6.17 7.38
C LYS A 250 -15.04 -6.17 6.50
N ASN A 251 -13.86 -5.99 7.10
CA ASN A 251 -12.65 -5.74 6.31
C ASN A 251 -11.32 -5.99 7.04
N ALA A 252 -11.31 -6.69 8.19
CA ALA A 252 -10.05 -7.01 8.82
C ALA A 252 -9.11 -7.76 7.86
N SER A 253 -7.90 -7.25 7.72
CA SER A 253 -6.90 -7.68 6.75
C SER A 253 -5.60 -8.02 7.46
N TYR A 254 -5.05 -9.21 7.20
CA TYR A 254 -3.89 -9.74 7.91
C TYR A 254 -2.68 -9.86 7.00
N ALA A 255 -1.50 -9.59 7.56
CA ALA A 255 -0.23 -9.90 6.91
C ALA A 255 0.79 -10.47 7.91
N VAL A 256 1.63 -11.36 7.41
CA VAL A 256 2.84 -11.83 8.10
C VAL A 256 3.94 -10.81 7.84
N ILE A 257 4.65 -10.39 8.89
CA ILE A 257 5.70 -9.38 8.86
C ILE A 257 6.89 -9.84 9.71
N ALA A 258 8.10 -9.42 9.36
CA ALA A 258 9.27 -9.68 10.18
C ALA A 258 9.15 -9.00 11.55
N PRO A 259 9.56 -9.67 12.65
CA PRO A 259 9.60 -9.07 13.97
C PRO A 259 10.62 -7.91 14.02
N GLY A 260 10.40 -6.98 14.93
CA GLY A 260 11.25 -5.80 15.10
C GLY A 260 10.46 -4.51 15.23
N ARG A 261 11.16 -3.39 15.43
CA ARG A 261 10.54 -2.07 15.46
C ARG A 261 10.54 -1.47 14.05
N HIS A 262 9.35 -1.23 13.50
CA HIS A 262 9.18 -0.70 12.15
C HIS A 262 8.32 0.56 12.15
N SER A 263 8.76 1.57 11.39
CA SER A 263 7.93 2.70 10.99
C SER A 263 7.30 2.37 9.64
N LEU A 264 5.98 2.33 9.60
CA LEU A 264 5.23 1.85 8.45
C LEU A 264 4.46 2.97 7.77
N ARG A 265 4.50 2.97 6.44
CA ARG A 265 3.53 3.61 5.56
C ARG A 265 2.57 2.54 5.08
N ILE A 266 1.28 2.69 5.39
CA ILE A 266 0.22 1.75 5.00
C ILE A 266 -0.67 2.48 4.00
N ARG A 267 -0.66 2.04 2.73
CA ARG A 267 -1.48 2.57 1.65
C ARG A 267 -2.64 1.61 1.38
N TYR A 268 -3.86 2.04 1.74
CA TYR A 268 -5.09 1.32 1.42
C TYR A 268 -5.53 1.72 0.02
N TRP A 269 -5.43 0.82 -0.94
CA TRP A 269 -5.88 1.03 -2.30
C TRP A 269 -7.38 0.82 -2.40
N LEU A 270 -8.08 1.89 -2.70
CA LEU A 270 -9.53 1.94 -2.81
C LEU A 270 -9.93 2.00 -4.28
N ARG A 271 -10.83 1.13 -4.69
CA ARG A 271 -11.58 1.24 -5.95
C ARG A 271 -12.95 1.79 -5.65
N ASN A 272 -13.24 2.99 -6.15
CA ASN A 272 -14.54 3.63 -6.07
C ASN A 272 -15.21 3.59 -7.43
N THR A 273 -16.46 3.12 -7.48
CA THR A 273 -17.26 2.98 -8.71
C THR A 273 -18.39 3.99 -8.82
N ALA A 274 -18.48 4.96 -7.89
CA ALA A 274 -19.45 6.05 -7.96
C ALA A 274 -19.22 6.94 -9.18
N ASP A 275 -20.15 7.85 -9.44
CA ASP A 275 -20.05 8.81 -10.54
C ASP A 275 -18.94 9.84 -10.27
N ASN A 276 -17.72 9.49 -10.63
CA ASN A 276 -16.57 10.37 -10.61
C ASN A 276 -16.35 10.99 -12.00
N PRO A 277 -15.64 12.12 -12.13
CA PRO A 277 -15.51 12.86 -13.39
C PRO A 277 -14.94 12.06 -14.57
N LYS A 278 -14.18 11.00 -14.28
CA LYS A 278 -13.55 10.10 -15.27
C LYS A 278 -14.02 8.65 -15.14
N GLY A 279 -15.16 8.39 -14.49
CA GLY A 279 -15.63 7.04 -14.17
C GLY A 279 -14.97 6.45 -12.92
N PRO A 280 -14.87 5.13 -12.79
CA PRO A 280 -14.26 4.49 -11.62
C PRO A 280 -12.86 5.01 -11.33
N ILE A 281 -12.55 5.25 -10.06
CA ILE A 281 -11.25 5.74 -9.61
C ILE A 281 -10.59 4.71 -8.70
N ASP A 282 -9.31 4.44 -8.96
CA ASP A 282 -8.42 3.68 -8.09
C ASP A 282 -7.40 4.64 -7.49
N GLY A 283 -7.31 4.68 -6.17
CA GLY A 283 -6.38 5.56 -5.46
C GLY A 283 -6.14 5.09 -4.04
N THR A 284 -5.33 5.82 -3.30
CA THR A 284 -4.88 5.44 -1.95
C THR A 284 -5.40 6.38 -0.88
N VAL A 285 -5.61 5.82 0.31
CA VAL A 285 -5.63 6.56 1.57
C VAL A 285 -4.46 6.06 2.39
N THR A 286 -3.53 6.95 2.70
CA THR A 286 -2.27 6.61 3.35
C THR A 286 -2.32 6.88 4.85
N LYS A 287 -1.80 5.93 5.65
CA LYS A 287 -1.63 6.05 7.10
C LYS A 287 -0.21 5.70 7.50
N TYR A 288 0.24 6.26 8.61
CA TYR A 288 1.58 6.05 9.16
C TYR A 288 1.47 5.56 10.59
N VAL A 289 2.27 4.56 10.95
CA VAL A 289 2.34 4.03 12.32
C VAL A 289 3.73 3.48 12.60
N THR A 290 4.21 3.64 13.83
CA THR A 290 5.45 3.00 14.30
C THR A 290 5.09 2.01 15.40
N LEU A 291 5.45 0.74 15.22
CA LEU A 291 5.16 -0.35 16.15
C LEU A 291 6.40 -1.22 16.36
N THR A 292 6.44 -1.89 17.51
CA THR A 292 7.37 -2.99 17.77
C THR A 292 6.63 -4.30 17.59
N PHE A 293 6.96 -5.03 16.54
CA PHE A 293 6.37 -6.31 16.20
C PHE A 293 7.05 -7.42 17.02
N VAL A 294 6.32 -7.94 18.00
CA VAL A 294 6.77 -9.01 18.89
C VAL A 294 6.57 -10.36 18.21
N PRO A 295 7.57 -11.27 18.21
CA PRO A 295 7.41 -12.62 17.66
C PRO A 295 6.17 -13.33 18.22
N GLY A 296 5.42 -14.01 17.36
CA GLY A 296 4.22 -14.76 17.69
C GLY A 296 3.00 -13.93 18.05
N SER A 297 3.05 -12.60 17.94
CA SER A 297 1.96 -11.70 18.33
C SER A 297 1.24 -11.08 17.14
N ILE A 298 -0.08 -10.89 17.27
CA ILE A 298 -0.89 -10.11 16.32
C ILE A 298 -0.99 -8.68 16.83
N HIS A 299 -0.68 -7.73 15.95
CA HIS A 299 -0.72 -6.29 16.24
C HIS A 299 -1.92 -5.65 15.54
N ASP A 300 -2.92 -5.23 16.29
CA ASP A 300 -4.13 -4.61 15.77
C ASP A 300 -3.93 -3.13 15.47
N VAL A 301 -4.17 -2.73 14.24
CA VAL A 301 -4.07 -1.36 13.76
C VAL A 301 -5.40 -0.90 13.20
N THR A 302 -6.10 -0.02 13.92
CA THR A 302 -7.29 0.64 13.40
C THR A 302 -6.93 1.85 12.58
N ALA A 303 -7.60 2.06 11.45
CA ALA A 303 -7.39 3.21 10.58
C ALA A 303 -8.70 3.87 10.18
N ASN A 304 -8.79 5.20 10.33
CA ASN A 304 -9.85 5.98 9.71
C ASN A 304 -9.40 6.39 8.30
N LEU A 305 -10.07 5.86 7.28
CA LEU A 305 -9.77 6.13 5.86
C LEU A 305 -10.47 7.37 5.32
N SER A 306 -10.79 8.35 6.17
CA SER A 306 -11.30 9.64 5.70
C SER A 306 -10.24 10.35 4.85
N ILE A 307 -10.73 10.95 3.76
CA ILE A 307 -9.95 11.77 2.82
C ILE A 307 -10.17 13.26 3.11
N ASN A 308 -9.27 14.10 2.63
CA ASN A 308 -9.43 15.55 2.70
C ASN A 308 -10.42 16.01 1.63
N ASP A 309 -11.44 16.77 2.07
CA ASP A 309 -12.33 17.50 1.17
C ASP A 309 -11.87 18.95 1.07
N TYR A 310 -11.62 19.40 -0.16
CA TYR A 310 -11.15 20.75 -0.44
C TYR A 310 -12.28 21.72 -0.80
N GLY A 311 -13.54 21.30 -0.62
CA GLY A 311 -14.74 22.12 -0.78
C GLY A 311 -15.00 22.53 -2.22
N GLY A 312 -14.34 23.57 -2.71
CA GLY A 312 -14.50 24.05 -4.09
C GLY A 312 -14.86 25.53 -4.19
N THR A 313 -14.98 26.24 -3.06
CA THR A 313 -15.33 27.69 -3.02
C THR A 313 -14.12 28.60 -2.91
N ASN A 314 -12.91 28.07 -2.95
CA ASN A 314 -11.65 28.78 -2.76
C ASN A 314 -10.89 29.09 -4.07
N TYR A 315 -11.59 29.12 -5.20
CA TYR A 315 -11.06 29.61 -6.47
C TYR A 315 -11.34 31.11 -6.60
N TYR A 316 -10.34 31.92 -6.92
CA TYR A 316 -10.43 33.38 -7.02
C TYR A 316 -9.68 33.88 -8.24
N MET A 317 -10.16 34.99 -8.87
CA MET A 317 -9.30 35.87 -9.63
C MET A 317 -8.27 36.50 -8.65
N TRP A 318 -7.09 36.85 -9.14
CA TRP A 318 -6.05 37.40 -8.25
C TRP A 318 -6.52 38.70 -7.57
N ASP A 319 -6.38 38.73 -6.25
CA ASP A 319 -6.80 39.85 -5.36
C ASP A 319 -8.30 40.23 -5.43
N ALA A 320 -9.16 39.31 -5.92
CA ALA A 320 -10.60 39.53 -5.89
C ALA A 320 -11.13 39.46 -4.44
N LYS A 321 -12.17 40.26 -4.13
CA LYS A 321 -12.79 40.31 -2.81
C LYS A 321 -13.63 39.07 -2.47
N ALA A 322 -14.20 38.44 -3.50
CA ALA A 322 -15.02 37.25 -3.37
C ALA A 322 -14.53 36.12 -4.29
N ASN A 323 -14.92 34.88 -3.97
CA ASN A 323 -14.55 33.73 -4.78
C ASN A 323 -15.12 33.81 -6.20
N TYR A 324 -14.54 33.06 -7.13
CA TYR A 324 -14.84 33.10 -8.57
C TYR A 324 -16.33 32.89 -8.89
N TRP A 325 -17.06 32.11 -8.10
CA TRP A 325 -18.46 31.74 -8.28
C TRP A 325 -19.36 32.26 -7.17
N SER A 326 -18.94 33.31 -6.46
CA SER A 326 -19.66 33.87 -5.29
C SER A 326 -21.14 34.10 -5.55
N GLY A 327 -22.00 33.51 -4.73
CA GLY A 327 -23.45 33.50 -4.84
C GLY A 327 -24.01 32.41 -5.77
N HIS A 328 -23.15 31.73 -6.53
CA HIS A 328 -23.53 30.69 -7.49
C HIS A 328 -22.57 29.48 -7.40
N GLU A 329 -22.09 29.18 -6.19
CA GLU A 329 -21.21 28.04 -5.91
C GLU A 329 -21.90 26.71 -6.23
N TRP A 330 -21.14 25.69 -6.41
CA TRP A 330 -21.59 24.35 -6.82
C TRP A 330 -22.70 23.74 -5.93
N ASN A 331 -22.77 24.14 -4.67
CA ASN A 331 -23.75 23.70 -3.67
C ASN A 331 -24.79 24.79 -3.31
N SER A 332 -24.84 25.89 -4.05
CA SER A 332 -25.87 26.95 -3.88
C SER A 332 -27.20 26.53 -4.49
N ALA A 333 -28.26 27.33 -4.23
CA ALA A 333 -29.59 27.11 -4.80
C ALA A 333 -29.64 27.31 -6.31
N ASP A 334 -28.77 28.19 -6.87
CA ASP A 334 -28.64 28.46 -8.31
C ASP A 334 -27.17 28.33 -8.72
N PRO A 335 -26.66 27.09 -8.91
CA PRO A 335 -25.25 26.86 -9.14
C PRO A 335 -24.86 27.12 -10.61
N TRP A 336 -23.80 27.92 -10.81
CA TRP A 336 -23.16 28.14 -12.11
C TRP A 336 -21.79 27.47 -12.20
N GLN A 337 -21.20 27.11 -11.06
CA GLN A 337 -19.85 26.57 -10.96
C GLN A 337 -19.72 25.22 -11.66
N PRO A 338 -18.89 25.08 -12.72
CA PRO A 338 -18.55 23.76 -13.29
C PRO A 338 -17.80 22.90 -12.31
N THR A 339 -18.24 21.67 -12.12
CA THR A 339 -17.72 20.76 -11.09
C THR A 339 -16.91 19.60 -11.64
N LYS A 340 -17.17 19.21 -12.91
CA LYS A 340 -16.48 18.07 -13.54
C LYS A 340 -15.38 18.55 -14.47
N PHE A 341 -14.22 17.92 -14.35
CA PHE A 341 -13.08 18.19 -15.22
C PHE A 341 -13.41 17.99 -16.70
N LEU A 342 -13.20 19.02 -17.53
CA LEU A 342 -13.40 19.07 -18.99
C LEU A 342 -14.82 18.75 -19.51
N THR A 343 -15.74 18.29 -18.68
CA THR A 343 -17.06 17.84 -19.16
C THR A 343 -18.12 18.91 -19.06
N THR A 344 -17.93 19.90 -18.21
CA THR A 344 -18.89 20.98 -18.00
C THR A 344 -18.26 22.35 -18.31
N SER A 345 -19.08 23.30 -18.77
CA SER A 345 -18.72 24.69 -18.97
C SER A 345 -19.87 25.56 -18.49
N SER A 346 -19.59 26.79 -18.15
CA SER A 346 -20.59 27.79 -17.83
C SER A 346 -20.53 28.92 -18.86
N THR A 347 -21.69 29.43 -19.28
CA THR A 347 -21.79 30.69 -19.98
C THR A 347 -21.83 31.89 -19.02
N ASN A 348 -22.09 31.59 -17.75
CA ASN A 348 -21.99 32.54 -16.66
C ASN A 348 -20.56 32.54 -16.08
N TYR A 349 -20.09 33.70 -15.65
CA TYR A 349 -18.74 33.94 -15.15
C TYR A 349 -18.71 35.20 -14.29
N PRO A 350 -17.65 35.48 -13.55
CA PRO A 350 -17.51 36.75 -12.86
C PRO A 350 -17.62 37.93 -13.83
N LYS A 351 -18.47 38.90 -13.51
CA LYS A 351 -18.77 40.05 -14.39
C LYS A 351 -18.11 41.33 -13.90
N PRO A 352 -17.76 42.26 -14.81
CA PRO A 352 -17.27 43.57 -14.42
C PRO A 352 -18.17 44.23 -13.37
N GLY A 353 -17.56 44.78 -12.33
CA GLY A 353 -18.26 45.43 -11.22
C GLY A 353 -18.68 44.51 -10.08
N SER A 354 -18.53 43.18 -10.21
CA SER A 354 -18.72 42.27 -9.09
C SER A 354 -17.45 42.13 -8.22
N ASP A 355 -17.59 41.75 -6.95
CA ASP A 355 -16.48 41.51 -6.03
C ASP A 355 -15.60 40.30 -6.43
N SER A 356 -16.10 39.43 -7.31
CA SER A 356 -15.38 38.29 -7.87
C SER A 356 -14.53 38.63 -9.11
N TYR A 357 -14.64 39.86 -9.64
CA TYR A 357 -14.05 40.22 -10.94
C TYR A 357 -12.81 41.10 -10.78
N THR A 358 -11.65 40.54 -11.14
CA THR A 358 -10.36 41.26 -11.17
C THR A 358 -9.59 40.82 -12.42
N PRO A 359 -9.94 41.33 -13.62
CA PRO A 359 -9.38 40.83 -14.89
C PRO A 359 -7.92 41.22 -15.08
N ASN A 360 -7.49 42.30 -14.43
CA ASN A 360 -6.12 42.80 -14.45
C ASN A 360 -5.77 43.34 -13.07
N ARG A 361 -4.49 43.38 -12.76
CA ARG A 361 -3.98 44.06 -11.59
C ARG A 361 -4.36 45.55 -11.65
N THR A 362 -5.10 46.04 -10.66
CA THR A 362 -5.83 47.31 -10.72
C THR A 362 -4.99 48.58 -10.59
N ALA A 363 -3.74 48.51 -10.15
CA ALA A 363 -2.89 49.68 -10.03
C ALA A 363 -1.49 49.42 -10.60
N ALA A 364 -1.02 50.32 -11.46
CA ALA A 364 0.40 50.42 -11.77
C ALA A 364 1.16 50.67 -10.47
N GLY A 365 1.97 49.71 -10.02
CA GLY A 365 2.75 49.81 -8.81
C GLY A 365 2.31 48.94 -7.62
N SER A 366 1.08 48.38 -7.60
CA SER A 366 0.69 47.43 -6.55
C SER A 366 1.31 46.06 -6.83
N LEU A 367 2.37 45.70 -6.10
CA LEU A 367 3.10 44.43 -6.24
C LEU A 367 2.61 43.38 -5.25
N GLU A 368 1.82 43.75 -4.25
CA GLU A 368 1.25 42.92 -3.23
C GLU A 368 -0.28 42.97 -3.25
N ALA A 369 -0.92 41.87 -2.95
CA ALA A 369 -2.39 41.78 -2.87
C ALA A 369 -2.91 42.60 -1.67
N SER A 370 -4.11 43.21 -1.87
CA SER A 370 -4.72 44.10 -0.88
C SER A 370 -5.77 43.40 -0.01
N THR A 371 -6.38 42.33 -0.50
CA THR A 371 -7.43 41.60 0.25
C THR A 371 -6.85 40.70 1.32
N SER A 372 -7.51 40.58 2.48
CA SER A 372 -6.99 39.89 3.66
C SER A 372 -6.68 38.42 3.43
N HIS A 373 -7.49 37.72 2.63
CA HIS A 373 -7.28 36.31 2.32
C HIS A 373 -6.11 36.07 1.35
N PHE A 374 -5.75 37.04 0.50
CA PHE A 374 -4.55 36.97 -0.32
C PHE A 374 -3.29 37.41 0.45
N ALA A 375 -3.40 38.41 1.32
CA ALA A 375 -2.28 38.85 2.15
C ALA A 375 -1.76 37.75 3.11
N ALA A 376 -2.58 36.74 3.41
CA ALA A 376 -2.20 35.58 4.20
C ALA A 376 -1.46 34.49 3.40
N LEU A 377 -1.37 34.62 2.06
CA LEU A 377 -0.68 33.66 1.22
C LEU A 377 0.83 33.88 1.23
N PRO A 378 1.62 32.85 0.94
CA PRO A 378 3.05 33.02 0.69
C PRO A 378 3.29 34.07 -0.40
N ASN A 379 4.27 34.95 -0.20
CA ASN A 379 4.72 35.86 -1.26
C ASN A 379 5.59 35.12 -2.29
N ALA A 380 6.06 35.83 -3.32
CA ALA A 380 6.85 35.23 -4.40
C ALA A 380 8.16 34.59 -3.89
N ASN A 381 8.84 35.22 -2.92
CA ASN A 381 10.07 34.67 -2.34
C ASN A 381 9.79 33.40 -1.52
N GLU A 382 8.82 33.43 -0.58
CA GLU A 382 8.41 32.25 0.18
C GLU A 382 8.01 31.09 -0.74
N MET A 383 7.27 31.37 -1.81
CA MET A 383 6.88 30.37 -2.77
C MET A 383 8.09 29.78 -3.52
N ALA A 384 9.10 30.60 -3.82
CA ALA A 384 10.35 30.12 -4.40
C ALA A 384 11.12 29.19 -3.44
N TRP A 385 11.05 29.46 -2.12
CA TRP A 385 11.62 28.55 -1.11
C TRP A 385 10.92 27.21 -1.09
N TYR A 386 9.59 27.15 -1.13
CA TYR A 386 8.86 25.89 -1.27
C TYR A 386 9.24 25.14 -2.56
N VAL A 387 9.35 25.83 -3.68
CA VAL A 387 9.71 25.21 -4.96
C VAL A 387 11.13 24.66 -4.93
N LEU A 388 12.14 25.44 -4.54
CA LEU A 388 13.55 25.06 -4.64
C LEU A 388 14.07 24.24 -3.48
N LYS A 389 13.63 24.54 -2.24
CA LYS A 389 14.13 23.93 -1.00
C LYS A 389 13.08 23.10 -0.25
N GLY A 390 11.82 23.17 -0.66
CA GLY A 390 10.72 22.39 -0.08
C GLY A 390 10.67 20.93 -0.48
N ASP A 391 11.68 20.43 -1.23
CA ASP A 391 11.83 19.02 -1.59
C ASP A 391 10.53 18.40 -2.14
N PRO A 392 10.06 18.83 -3.33
CA PRO A 392 8.78 18.41 -3.88
C PRO A 392 8.76 16.93 -4.28
N HIS A 393 7.78 16.16 -3.77
CA HIS A 393 7.54 14.76 -4.09
C HIS A 393 6.15 14.56 -4.70
N TYR A 394 6.09 13.96 -5.88
CA TYR A 394 4.84 13.63 -6.56
C TYR A 394 4.19 12.39 -5.94
N ASP A 395 2.89 12.48 -5.61
CA ASP A 395 2.05 11.34 -5.26
C ASP A 395 0.91 11.22 -6.27
N ALA A 396 0.94 10.15 -7.06
CA ALA A 396 -0.02 9.90 -8.14
C ALA A 396 -1.38 9.44 -7.63
N ASP A 397 -1.44 8.90 -6.42
CA ASP A 397 -2.52 8.00 -6.03
C ASP A 397 -3.29 8.44 -4.79
N GLU A 398 -2.78 9.38 -4.00
CA GLU A 398 -3.49 9.86 -2.80
C GLU A 398 -4.82 10.51 -3.18
N LEU A 399 -5.90 9.98 -2.59
CA LEU A 399 -7.27 10.41 -2.86
C LEU A 399 -7.60 11.69 -2.09
N TRP A 400 -8.37 12.54 -2.74
CA TRP A 400 -8.97 13.75 -2.17
C TRP A 400 -10.31 14.05 -2.85
N SER A 401 -11.13 14.93 -2.29
CA SER A 401 -12.41 15.31 -2.87
C SER A 401 -12.55 16.82 -3.02
N THR A 402 -13.36 17.23 -3.96
CA THR A 402 -13.85 18.60 -4.15
C THR A 402 -15.15 18.58 -4.92
N MET A 403 -16.06 19.50 -4.62
CA MET A 403 -17.31 19.72 -5.35
C MET A 403 -18.12 18.44 -5.62
N GLY A 404 -18.17 17.54 -4.63
CA GLY A 404 -18.96 16.31 -4.73
C GLY A 404 -18.27 15.14 -5.44
N TYR A 405 -16.99 15.26 -5.87
CA TYR A 405 -16.30 14.24 -6.65
C TYR A 405 -14.95 13.85 -6.05
N LEU A 406 -14.57 12.59 -6.29
CA LEU A 406 -13.24 12.08 -5.97
C LEU A 406 -12.25 12.42 -7.09
N TYR A 407 -11.07 12.79 -6.66
CA TYR A 407 -9.87 12.97 -7.47
C TYR A 407 -8.70 12.29 -6.81
N LYS A 408 -7.57 12.20 -7.50
CA LYS A 408 -6.31 11.75 -6.96
C LYS A 408 -5.13 12.52 -7.54
N GLY A 409 -4.01 12.44 -6.88
CA GLY A 409 -2.76 13.07 -7.31
C GLY A 409 -2.54 14.43 -6.70
N GLY A 410 -1.29 14.69 -6.36
CA GLY A 410 -0.81 15.92 -5.75
C GLY A 410 0.68 15.88 -5.49
N MET A 411 1.13 16.77 -4.62
CA MET A 411 2.54 16.96 -4.31
C MET A 411 2.73 17.22 -2.82
N TRP A 412 3.74 16.58 -2.27
CA TRP A 412 4.23 16.81 -0.92
C TRP A 412 5.34 17.85 -0.95
N PHE A 413 5.33 18.78 0.00
CA PHE A 413 6.37 19.77 0.23
C PHE A 413 6.76 19.78 1.70
N LYS A 414 8.03 20.06 2.00
CA LYS A 414 8.44 20.35 3.38
C LYS A 414 7.72 21.60 3.89
N LYS A 415 7.29 21.54 5.15
CA LYS A 415 6.78 22.69 5.88
C LYS A 415 7.87 23.74 6.02
N LYS A 416 7.52 25.02 6.08
CA LYS A 416 8.49 26.12 6.22
C LYS A 416 9.44 25.94 7.39
N ALA A 417 8.94 25.44 8.52
CA ALA A 417 9.74 25.17 9.71
C ALA A 417 10.85 24.13 9.48
N ASN A 418 10.76 23.31 8.43
CA ASN A 418 11.71 22.26 8.06
C ASN A 418 12.54 22.63 6.83
N ILE A 419 12.46 23.87 6.36
CA ILE A 419 13.28 24.40 5.27
C ILE A 419 14.31 25.36 5.86
N ALA A 420 15.57 24.95 5.89
CA ALA A 420 16.63 25.75 6.46
C ALA A 420 16.81 27.08 5.69
N GLY A 421 16.84 28.20 6.39
CA GLY A 421 17.01 29.53 5.82
C GLY A 421 15.76 30.11 5.18
N PHE A 422 14.57 29.51 5.38
CA PHE A 422 13.31 30.01 4.85
C PHE A 422 13.06 31.45 5.25
N THR A 423 12.78 32.30 4.25
CA THR A 423 12.52 33.74 4.44
C THR A 423 11.56 34.26 3.37
N ASP A 424 10.89 35.35 3.69
CA ASP A 424 9.99 36.11 2.82
C ASP A 424 10.70 37.21 2.01
N SER A 425 11.98 37.48 2.28
CA SER A 425 12.68 38.68 1.82
C SER A 425 13.46 38.52 0.52
N HIS A 426 13.89 37.28 0.17
CA HIS A 426 14.73 37.06 -1.01
C HIS A 426 14.63 35.65 -1.60
N HIS A 427 15.13 35.51 -2.83
CA HIS A 427 15.25 34.24 -3.58
C HIS A 427 16.17 33.26 -2.86
N PRO A 428 15.85 31.94 -2.78
CA PRO A 428 16.61 30.92 -2.07
C PRO A 428 18.09 30.77 -2.49
N ASP A 429 18.38 30.97 -3.77
CA ASP A 429 19.73 30.79 -4.32
C ASP A 429 20.45 32.13 -4.59
N ASN A 430 19.82 33.27 -4.31
CA ASN A 430 20.40 34.59 -4.48
C ASN A 430 19.81 35.62 -3.51
N ALA A 431 20.50 35.85 -2.41
CA ALA A 431 20.04 36.76 -1.35
C ALA A 431 19.92 38.23 -1.78
N SER A 432 20.50 38.62 -2.93
CA SER A 432 20.35 39.98 -3.47
C SER A 432 19.13 40.13 -4.40
N THR A 433 18.38 39.06 -4.66
CA THR A 433 17.22 39.06 -5.55
C THR A 433 15.94 38.97 -4.75
N ASP A 434 15.09 40.00 -4.82
CA ASP A 434 13.70 39.97 -4.36
C ASP A 434 12.79 39.81 -5.59
N LEU A 435 12.04 38.70 -5.63
CA LEU A 435 11.15 38.35 -6.74
C LEU A 435 9.95 39.31 -6.86
N ARG A 436 9.66 40.09 -5.82
CA ARG A 436 8.64 41.14 -5.87
C ARG A 436 9.12 42.36 -6.69
N ASN A 437 10.44 42.50 -6.87
CA ASN A 437 11.04 43.60 -7.65
C ASN A 437 11.57 43.16 -9.02
N THR A 438 11.90 41.86 -9.18
CA THR A 438 12.46 41.32 -10.42
C THR A 438 11.79 39.99 -10.76
N TYR A 439 11.10 39.93 -11.89
CA TYR A 439 10.47 38.68 -12.35
C TYR A 439 11.50 37.63 -12.70
N THR A 440 11.38 36.50 -12.08
CA THR A 440 12.13 35.29 -12.46
C THR A 440 11.21 34.08 -12.29
N ARG A 441 11.11 33.27 -13.33
CA ARG A 441 10.46 31.97 -13.23
C ARG A 441 11.37 31.01 -12.45
N VAL A 442 10.83 30.37 -11.42
CA VAL A 442 11.53 29.42 -10.57
C VAL A 442 10.92 28.04 -10.75
N ALA A 443 11.73 27.01 -10.97
CA ALA A 443 11.20 25.67 -11.18
C ALA A 443 12.16 24.59 -10.68
N LYS A 444 11.59 23.49 -10.16
CA LYS A 444 12.33 22.30 -9.74
C LYS A 444 11.61 21.03 -10.15
N ALA A 445 12.36 20.05 -10.63
CA ALA A 445 11.82 18.71 -10.87
C ALA A 445 11.35 18.08 -9.56
N ALA A 446 10.18 17.48 -9.56
CA ALA A 446 9.64 16.76 -8.42
C ALA A 446 10.23 15.34 -8.37
N SER A 447 10.53 14.84 -7.17
CA SER A 447 10.82 13.43 -6.94
C SER A 447 9.60 12.58 -7.30
N LEU A 448 9.80 11.46 -7.98
CA LEU A 448 8.76 10.47 -8.24
C LEU A 448 8.64 9.43 -7.11
N GLN A 449 9.52 9.49 -6.12
CA GLN A 449 9.46 8.70 -4.89
C GLN A 449 8.69 9.50 -3.83
N LEU A 450 7.93 8.82 -2.98
CA LEU A 450 7.31 9.46 -1.83
C LEU A 450 8.38 9.88 -0.81
N PRO A 451 8.11 10.87 0.06
CA PRO A 451 9.04 11.23 1.13
C PRO A 451 9.39 10.04 2.02
N VAL A 452 10.54 10.11 2.70
CA VAL A 452 10.97 9.10 3.68
C VAL A 452 9.91 8.96 4.78
N ILE A 453 9.59 7.71 5.17
CA ILE A 453 8.48 7.41 6.09
C ILE A 453 8.64 8.12 7.44
N THR A 454 9.86 8.13 7.97
CA THR A 454 10.17 8.72 9.28
C THR A 454 10.15 10.25 9.28
N GLU A 455 10.12 10.89 8.10
CA GLU A 455 10.13 12.35 7.94
C GLU A 455 8.76 12.94 7.55
N MET A 456 7.72 12.10 7.39
CA MET A 456 6.40 12.55 6.89
C MET A 456 5.75 13.67 7.70
N ASN A 457 6.03 13.78 8.99
CA ASN A 457 5.57 14.89 9.84
C ASN A 457 6.14 16.25 9.42
N GLN A 458 7.24 16.26 8.64
CA GLN A 458 7.88 17.47 8.11
C GLN A 458 7.21 17.97 6.82
N TYR A 459 6.29 17.20 6.23
CA TYR A 459 5.66 17.52 4.93
C TYR A 459 4.20 17.87 5.07
N PHE A 460 3.69 18.61 4.08
CA PHE A 460 2.28 18.85 3.85
C PHE A 460 1.93 18.52 2.38
N TYR A 461 0.66 18.29 2.11
CA TYR A 461 0.17 17.84 0.81
C TYR A 461 -0.67 18.92 0.12
N LEU A 462 -0.37 19.16 -1.16
CA LEU A 462 -1.17 19.99 -2.06
C LEU A 462 -1.78 19.12 -3.17
N PRO A 463 -3.13 19.08 -3.30
CA PRO A 463 -3.79 18.33 -4.36
C PRO A 463 -3.58 18.98 -5.73
N PHE A 464 -3.72 18.20 -6.79
CA PHE A 464 -3.80 18.74 -8.15
C PHE A 464 -5.19 19.32 -8.40
N SER A 465 -5.42 20.48 -7.79
CA SER A 465 -6.72 21.14 -7.67
C SER A 465 -7.36 21.61 -8.98
N GLY A 466 -6.58 21.66 -10.09
CA GLY A 466 -7.06 22.31 -11.32
C GLY A 466 -7.24 23.82 -11.17
N TYR A 467 -7.97 24.42 -12.11
CA TYR A 467 -8.28 25.85 -12.14
C TYR A 467 -9.47 26.15 -13.04
N TYR A 468 -10.01 27.36 -12.96
CA TYR A 468 -10.97 27.90 -13.93
C TYR A 468 -10.25 28.82 -14.91
N SER A 469 -10.34 28.49 -16.21
CA SER A 469 -9.75 29.33 -17.26
C SER A 469 -10.76 30.37 -17.77
N THR A 470 -10.25 31.50 -18.22
CA THR A 470 -11.03 32.52 -18.95
C THR A 470 -10.90 32.34 -20.45
N GLY A 471 -11.71 33.10 -21.25
CA GLY A 471 -11.59 33.15 -22.70
C GLY A 471 -12.20 31.96 -23.44
N SER A 472 -11.52 31.46 -24.48
CA SER A 472 -12.03 30.43 -25.41
C SER A 472 -12.42 29.10 -24.79
N ASN A 473 -12.01 28.85 -23.56
CA ASN A 473 -12.35 27.62 -22.82
C ASN A 473 -13.66 27.69 -22.05
N ASN A 474 -14.48 28.76 -22.24
CA ASN A 474 -15.82 28.90 -21.67
C ASN A 474 -15.89 28.66 -20.15
N TYR A 475 -14.93 29.18 -19.39
CA TYR A 475 -14.89 29.11 -17.93
C TYR A 475 -14.96 27.67 -17.37
N LYS A 476 -14.41 26.72 -18.10
CA LYS A 476 -14.38 25.31 -17.72
C LYS A 476 -13.46 25.06 -16.51
N PHE A 477 -13.84 24.06 -15.74
CA PHE A 477 -12.94 23.47 -14.76
C PHE A 477 -11.87 22.63 -15.47
N GLN A 478 -10.60 22.99 -15.31
CA GLN A 478 -9.47 22.45 -16.07
C GLN A 478 -8.54 21.63 -15.16
N THR A 479 -7.97 20.58 -15.69
CA THR A 479 -6.80 19.82 -15.20
C THR A 479 -6.85 19.31 -13.76
N ALA A 480 -8.01 19.28 -13.09
CA ALA A 480 -8.13 18.67 -11.76
C ALA A 480 -7.68 17.20 -11.78
N GLY A 481 -6.88 16.80 -10.79
CA GLY A 481 -6.20 15.51 -10.73
C GLY A 481 -4.99 15.36 -11.67
N LEU A 482 -4.60 16.42 -12.39
CA LEU A 482 -3.44 16.45 -13.28
C LEU A 482 -2.45 17.56 -12.94
N THR A 483 -2.97 18.73 -12.53
CA THR A 483 -2.18 19.92 -12.22
C THR A 483 -2.85 20.70 -11.09
N GLY A 484 -2.07 21.22 -10.15
CA GLY A 484 -2.52 22.16 -9.13
C GLY A 484 -2.05 23.59 -9.44
N TYR A 485 -2.90 24.58 -9.15
CA TYR A 485 -2.62 25.99 -9.32
C TYR A 485 -3.00 26.76 -8.07
N TYR A 486 -2.05 27.51 -7.51
CA TYR A 486 -2.19 28.22 -6.24
C TYR A 486 -1.68 29.64 -6.38
N TRP A 487 -2.49 30.63 -6.02
CA TRP A 487 -2.06 32.01 -5.99
C TRP A 487 -1.00 32.28 -4.91
N THR A 488 -0.20 33.30 -5.15
CA THR A 488 0.64 33.97 -4.12
C THR A 488 0.05 35.35 -3.82
N SER A 489 0.53 35.97 -2.74
CA SER A 489 0.20 37.38 -2.44
C SER A 489 0.89 38.38 -3.38
N SER A 490 1.84 37.96 -4.22
CA SER A 490 2.65 38.86 -5.04
C SER A 490 2.23 38.88 -6.51
N ALA A 491 2.21 40.08 -7.08
CA ALA A 491 2.07 40.31 -8.53
C ALA A 491 3.43 40.22 -9.23
N VAL A 492 3.39 40.00 -10.55
CA VAL A 492 4.61 40.07 -11.40
C VAL A 492 5.02 41.54 -11.58
N PRO A 493 6.25 41.95 -11.22
CA PRO A 493 6.63 43.36 -11.14
C PRO A 493 6.63 44.08 -12.49
N SER A 494 6.97 43.40 -13.56
CA SER A 494 7.13 44.00 -14.90
C SER A 494 5.87 43.88 -15.78
N ASN A 495 4.83 43.16 -15.31
CA ASN A 495 3.65 42.86 -16.12
C ASN A 495 2.36 43.08 -15.33
N GLN A 496 1.54 44.08 -15.76
CA GLN A 496 0.23 44.36 -15.12
C GLN A 496 -0.82 43.27 -15.36
N THR A 497 -0.61 42.41 -16.36
CA THR A 497 -1.52 41.31 -16.70
C THR A 497 -1.06 39.97 -16.11
N GLY A 498 -0.06 39.98 -15.21
CA GLY A 498 0.51 38.79 -14.60
C GLY A 498 0.57 38.85 -13.06
N SER A 499 0.28 37.73 -12.41
CA SER A 499 0.50 37.52 -10.99
C SER A 499 1.23 36.20 -10.78
N TYR A 500 2.00 36.11 -9.70
CA TYR A 500 2.72 34.87 -9.42
C TYR A 500 1.78 33.75 -8.92
N ALA A 501 1.96 32.58 -9.48
CA ALA A 501 1.27 31.37 -9.04
C ALA A 501 2.23 30.18 -8.95
N LEU A 502 2.02 29.32 -7.94
CA LEU A 502 2.59 28.00 -7.92
C LEU A 502 1.81 27.10 -8.88
N THR A 503 2.52 26.43 -9.78
CA THR A 503 2.00 25.38 -10.64
C THR A 503 2.70 24.07 -10.28
N ILE A 504 1.94 23.02 -10.03
CA ILE A 504 2.45 21.69 -9.72
C ILE A 504 1.82 20.64 -10.62
N ASN A 505 2.64 19.70 -11.11
CA ASN A 505 2.23 18.54 -11.89
C ASN A 505 3.16 17.34 -11.64
N LYS A 506 2.92 16.24 -12.31
CA LYS A 506 3.69 14.98 -12.14
C LYS A 506 5.21 15.17 -12.09
N GLY A 507 5.78 16.09 -12.87
CA GLY A 507 7.24 16.20 -13.03
C GLY A 507 7.83 17.48 -12.48
N LEU A 508 7.02 18.45 -12.04
CA LEU A 508 7.49 19.81 -11.83
C LEU A 508 6.71 20.54 -10.75
N ALA A 509 7.43 21.28 -9.92
CA ALA A 509 6.92 22.40 -9.16
C ALA A 509 7.51 23.69 -9.76
N ALA A 510 6.69 24.70 -10.04
CA ALA A 510 7.17 25.96 -10.60
C ALA A 510 6.41 27.16 -10.04
N LEU A 511 7.14 28.21 -9.68
CA LEU A 511 6.61 29.56 -9.49
C LEU A 511 6.72 30.30 -10.81
N GLN A 512 5.60 30.74 -11.34
CA GLN A 512 5.55 31.40 -12.64
C GLN A 512 4.40 32.38 -12.74
N GLU A 513 4.39 33.14 -13.83
CA GLU A 513 3.30 34.05 -14.16
C GLU A 513 2.02 33.28 -14.52
N ALA A 514 0.88 33.79 -14.04
CA ALA A 514 -0.46 33.38 -14.43
C ALA A 514 -1.36 34.62 -14.66
N SER A 515 -2.35 34.47 -15.54
CA SER A 515 -3.34 35.56 -15.78
C SER A 515 -4.18 35.80 -14.53
N PRO A 516 -4.26 37.04 -14.00
CA PRO A 516 -5.07 37.38 -12.82
C PRO A 516 -6.55 37.04 -12.98
N SER A 517 -7.05 36.96 -14.21
CA SER A 517 -8.44 36.61 -14.51
C SER A 517 -8.77 35.12 -14.39
N ASN A 518 -7.79 34.25 -14.24
CA ASN A 518 -8.02 32.83 -13.96
C ASN A 518 -8.50 32.63 -12.53
N GLY A 519 -9.36 31.62 -12.32
CA GLY A 519 -9.77 31.18 -11.00
C GLY A 519 -8.79 30.13 -10.47
N LEU A 520 -7.79 30.55 -9.70
CA LEU A 520 -6.84 29.64 -9.02
C LEU A 520 -7.14 29.53 -7.52
N ILE A 521 -6.56 28.54 -6.88
CA ILE A 521 -6.76 28.30 -5.44
C ILE A 521 -6.13 29.41 -4.58
N VAL A 522 -6.93 29.92 -3.66
CA VAL A 522 -6.49 30.75 -2.54
C VAL A 522 -6.58 29.90 -1.27
N ARG A 523 -5.44 29.57 -0.72
CA ARG A 523 -5.33 28.74 0.49
C ARG A 523 -4.00 28.99 1.16
N PRO A 524 -3.97 29.28 2.47
CA PRO A 524 -2.74 29.28 3.26
C PRO A 524 -2.08 27.90 3.13
N PHE A 525 -0.75 27.89 3.13
CA PHE A 525 0.04 26.67 3.14
C PHE A 525 0.29 26.23 4.60
N GLU A 526 0.22 24.92 4.86
CA GLU A 526 0.42 24.24 6.17
C GLU A 526 -0.75 24.33 7.15
#